data_1ba39edf1aab5f4885e2568a2fe5fcbc
#
_entry.id   1ba39edf1aab5f4885e2568a2fe5fcbc
#
_cell.length_a   1.000
_cell.length_b   1.000
_cell.length_c   1.000
_cell.angle_alpha   90.00
_cell.angle_beta   90.00
_cell.angle_gamma   90.00
#
_symmetry.space_group_name_H-M   'P 1'
#
loop_
_entity.id
_entity.type
_entity.pdbx_description
1 polymer ?
#
loop_
_entity_poly.entity_id
_entity_poly.type
_entity_poly.pdbx_seq_one_letter_code
_entity_poly.pdbx_strand_id
1 'polypeptide(L)'
;MNLSYIRYFVELAHVQHYTNAARNLNITQPSLSHAISQLEEELGVMLFEKNGRNTELTAFGREFLACAERSLGTLDAGVESIQKEAAGDGVIRLGLIRPLGMEFVPRLAAVYLKKAENRNVSFTFHTGTTGQLLDDLAARKYDMVFCSRPPETMGFSAVPVGRQDLVVIAPSGHPLADRDSVTLEDTLGYKHVYFSKGSGMRSLVDEMFEGLGKAPEIACETEEDEVIAGLVAAGFGIAVVPYMDILKRLDVKVLSIKHQLVDRLYYVVHDSRTYMSPVATKFHKYVLSSN
;
A
#
# COMPACT_ATOMS: atom_id res chain seq x y z
N MET A 1 -18.92 -31.42 -11.53
CA MET A 1 -17.55 -31.97 -11.64
C MET A 1 -16.81 -31.76 -10.32
N ASN A 2 -16.30 -32.83 -9.69
CA ASN A 2 -15.64 -32.79 -8.39
C ASN A 2 -14.10 -32.69 -8.59
N LEU A 3 -13.46 -31.72 -7.94
CA LEU A 3 -12.03 -31.48 -8.06
C LEU A 3 -11.18 -32.72 -7.64
N SER A 4 -11.62 -33.46 -6.61
CA SER A 4 -10.96 -34.71 -6.22
C SER A 4 -11.02 -35.76 -7.32
N TYR A 5 -12.12 -35.84 -8.05
CA TYR A 5 -12.26 -36.79 -9.17
C TYR A 5 -11.32 -36.46 -10.32
N ILE A 6 -11.10 -35.16 -10.58
CA ILE A 6 -10.11 -34.71 -11.57
C ILE A 6 -8.69 -35.10 -11.13
N ARG A 7 -8.32 -34.93 -9.85
CA ARG A 7 -7.03 -35.39 -9.31
C ARG A 7 -6.85 -36.89 -9.42
N TYR A 8 -7.90 -37.65 -9.13
CA TYR A 8 -7.88 -39.10 -9.26
C TYR A 8 -7.72 -39.56 -10.70
N PHE A 9 -8.39 -38.88 -11.64
CA PHE A 9 -8.22 -39.10 -13.07
C PHE A 9 -6.77 -38.88 -13.52
N VAL A 10 -6.15 -37.75 -13.14
CA VAL A 10 -4.76 -37.41 -13.50
C VAL A 10 -3.82 -38.49 -12.95
N GLU A 11 -3.97 -38.88 -11.70
CA GLU A 11 -3.13 -39.94 -11.10
C GLU A 11 -3.31 -41.29 -11.84
N LEU A 12 -4.53 -41.69 -12.13
CA LEU A 12 -4.77 -42.93 -12.87
C LEU A 12 -4.22 -42.85 -14.29
N ALA A 13 -4.28 -41.69 -14.95
CA ALA A 13 -3.73 -41.48 -16.29
C ALA A 13 -2.22 -41.68 -16.33
N HIS A 14 -1.49 -41.28 -15.30
CA HIS A 14 -0.05 -41.50 -15.18
C HIS A 14 0.32 -42.95 -14.81
N VAL A 15 -0.41 -43.52 -13.85
CA VAL A 15 -0.10 -44.85 -13.32
C VAL A 15 -0.62 -45.97 -14.21
N GLN A 16 -1.70 -45.76 -14.98
CA GLN A 16 -2.37 -46.69 -15.87
C GLN A 16 -2.75 -48.05 -15.24
N HIS A 17 -2.90 -48.04 -13.91
CA HIS A 17 -3.26 -49.23 -13.14
C HIS A 17 -4.09 -48.85 -11.90
N TYR A 18 -5.37 -49.21 -11.87
CA TYR A 18 -6.34 -48.80 -10.83
C TYR A 18 -5.87 -49.08 -9.40
N THR A 19 -5.35 -50.28 -9.12
CA THR A 19 -4.92 -50.65 -7.74
C THR A 19 -3.73 -49.83 -7.29
N ASN A 20 -2.76 -49.55 -8.19
CA ASN A 20 -1.60 -48.76 -7.85
C ASN A 20 -1.94 -47.28 -7.69
N ALA A 21 -2.76 -46.73 -8.57
CA ALA A 21 -3.27 -45.37 -8.46
C ALA A 21 -4.08 -45.16 -7.18
N ALA A 22 -4.97 -46.11 -6.84
CA ALA A 22 -5.74 -46.04 -5.59
C ALA A 22 -4.84 -46.04 -4.34
N ARG A 23 -3.75 -46.85 -4.37
CA ARG A 23 -2.76 -46.86 -3.29
C ARG A 23 -2.04 -45.52 -3.13
N ASN A 24 -1.58 -44.94 -4.25
CA ASN A 24 -0.92 -43.63 -4.26
C ASN A 24 -1.82 -42.53 -3.72
N LEU A 25 -3.11 -42.59 -4.03
CA LEU A 25 -4.12 -41.65 -3.57
C LEU A 25 -4.61 -41.92 -2.15
N ASN A 26 -4.18 -43.01 -1.48
CA ASN A 26 -4.66 -43.45 -0.18
C ASN A 26 -6.19 -43.69 -0.12
N ILE A 27 -6.75 -44.25 -1.20
CA ILE A 27 -8.17 -44.61 -1.29
C ILE A 27 -8.34 -46.07 -1.71
N THR A 28 -9.58 -46.58 -1.67
CA THR A 28 -9.88 -47.91 -2.17
C THR A 28 -10.03 -47.94 -3.69
N GLN A 29 -9.69 -49.05 -4.33
CA GLN A 29 -9.86 -49.19 -5.78
C GLN A 29 -11.33 -49.02 -6.22
N PRO A 30 -12.37 -49.55 -5.49
CA PRO A 30 -13.77 -49.25 -5.82
C PRO A 30 -14.10 -47.75 -5.78
N SER A 31 -13.55 -47.00 -4.83
CA SER A 31 -13.75 -45.56 -4.74
C SER A 31 -13.15 -44.80 -5.94
N LEU A 32 -11.94 -45.21 -6.38
CA LEU A 32 -11.34 -44.68 -7.58
C LEU A 32 -12.17 -44.99 -8.82
N SER A 33 -12.59 -46.26 -8.97
CA SER A 33 -13.42 -46.68 -10.11
C SER A 33 -14.72 -45.89 -10.18
N HIS A 34 -15.40 -45.72 -9.03
CA HIS A 34 -16.62 -44.92 -8.96
C HIS A 34 -16.39 -43.47 -9.36
N ALA A 35 -15.30 -42.84 -8.86
CA ALA A 35 -14.98 -41.45 -9.21
C ALA A 35 -14.71 -41.26 -10.71
N ILE A 36 -14.01 -42.21 -11.35
CA ILE A 36 -13.75 -42.18 -12.79
C ILE A 36 -15.06 -42.36 -13.55
N SER A 37 -15.90 -43.35 -13.19
CA SER A 37 -17.22 -43.57 -13.86
C SER A 37 -18.09 -42.34 -13.75
N GLN A 38 -18.14 -41.65 -12.60
CA GLN A 38 -18.89 -40.41 -12.45
C GLN A 38 -18.37 -39.28 -13.35
N LEU A 39 -17.05 -39.19 -13.53
CA LEU A 39 -16.44 -38.21 -14.40
C LEU A 39 -16.75 -38.48 -15.87
N GLU A 40 -16.70 -39.75 -16.29
CA GLU A 40 -17.06 -40.20 -17.62
C GLU A 40 -18.57 -40.00 -17.93
N GLU A 41 -19.41 -40.23 -16.94
CA GLU A 41 -20.87 -39.97 -17.05
C GLU A 41 -21.17 -38.48 -17.21
N GLU A 42 -20.52 -37.61 -16.41
CA GLU A 42 -20.68 -36.16 -16.54
C GLU A 42 -20.20 -35.63 -17.91
N LEU A 43 -19.12 -36.21 -18.45
CA LEU A 43 -18.55 -35.79 -19.74
C LEU A 43 -19.23 -36.44 -20.92
N GLY A 44 -20.00 -37.55 -20.72
CA GLY A 44 -20.67 -38.30 -21.75
C GLY A 44 -19.74 -39.10 -22.66
N VAL A 45 -18.48 -39.31 -22.24
CA VAL A 45 -17.44 -40.04 -22.99
C VAL A 45 -16.57 -40.90 -22.07
N MET A 46 -16.07 -42.02 -22.58
CA MET A 46 -15.11 -42.83 -21.86
C MET A 46 -13.70 -42.16 -21.94
N LEU A 47 -13.06 -42.04 -20.80
CA LEU A 47 -11.70 -41.48 -20.69
C LEU A 47 -10.63 -42.56 -20.71
N PHE A 48 -11.00 -43.78 -20.30
CA PHE A 48 -10.12 -44.95 -20.26
C PHE A 48 -10.69 -46.13 -21.06
N GLU A 49 -9.78 -46.92 -21.60
CA GLU A 49 -10.07 -48.18 -22.21
C GLU A 49 -9.18 -49.29 -21.65
N LYS A 50 -9.62 -50.55 -21.73
CA LYS A 50 -8.83 -51.69 -21.22
C LYS A 50 -7.78 -52.09 -22.24
N ASN A 51 -6.54 -52.25 -21.79
CA ASN A 51 -5.47 -52.89 -22.53
C ASN A 51 -4.87 -54.06 -21.71
N GLY A 52 -5.38 -55.24 -21.89
CA GLY A 52 -5.01 -56.43 -21.12
C GLY A 52 -5.34 -56.28 -19.61
N ARG A 53 -4.30 -56.25 -18.76
CA ARG A 53 -4.41 -56.06 -17.33
C ARG A 53 -4.32 -54.56 -16.91
N ASN A 54 -3.92 -53.71 -17.83
CA ASN A 54 -3.75 -52.28 -17.63
C ASN A 54 -4.97 -51.50 -18.17
N THR A 55 -4.95 -50.23 -17.92
CA THR A 55 -5.91 -49.25 -18.49
C THR A 55 -5.12 -48.19 -19.22
N GLU A 56 -5.63 -47.75 -20.38
CA GLU A 56 -5.01 -46.72 -21.21
C GLU A 56 -5.98 -45.59 -21.47
N LEU A 57 -5.49 -44.41 -21.75
CA LEU A 57 -6.33 -43.25 -22.08
C LEU A 57 -6.91 -43.40 -23.49
N THR A 58 -8.18 -43.12 -23.66
CA THR A 58 -8.83 -42.88 -24.96
C THR A 58 -8.30 -41.57 -25.58
N ALA A 59 -8.71 -41.26 -26.80
CA ALA A 59 -8.44 -39.97 -27.43
C ALA A 59 -9.00 -38.82 -26.57
N PHE A 60 -10.24 -38.95 -26.07
CA PHE A 60 -10.87 -37.99 -25.15
C PHE A 60 -10.14 -37.91 -23.81
N GLY A 61 -9.64 -39.05 -23.27
CA GLY A 61 -8.85 -39.07 -22.05
C GLY A 61 -7.56 -38.29 -22.19
N ARG A 62 -6.86 -38.37 -23.30
CA ARG A 62 -5.63 -37.60 -23.56
C ARG A 62 -5.90 -36.10 -23.65
N GLU A 63 -6.97 -35.72 -24.35
CA GLU A 63 -7.38 -34.31 -24.45
C GLU A 63 -7.77 -33.75 -23.08
N PHE A 64 -8.57 -34.52 -22.33
CA PHE A 64 -8.98 -34.12 -20.98
C PHE A 64 -7.83 -34.06 -20.00
N LEU A 65 -6.83 -34.94 -20.11
CA LEU A 65 -5.63 -34.93 -19.27
C LEU A 65 -4.87 -33.60 -19.39
N ALA A 66 -4.61 -33.16 -20.62
CA ALA A 66 -3.93 -31.90 -20.86
C ALA A 66 -4.68 -30.67 -20.29
N CYS A 67 -6.01 -30.72 -20.30
CA CYS A 67 -6.85 -29.67 -19.70
C CYS A 67 -6.82 -29.75 -18.17
N ALA A 68 -6.97 -30.96 -17.61
CA ALA A 68 -7.00 -31.21 -16.17
C ALA A 68 -5.70 -30.81 -15.48
N GLU A 69 -4.56 -31.19 -16.05
CA GLU A 69 -3.23 -30.83 -15.51
C GLU A 69 -3.00 -29.32 -15.47
N ARG A 70 -3.32 -28.60 -16.54
CA ARG A 70 -3.20 -27.14 -16.57
C ARG A 70 -4.11 -26.47 -15.55
N SER A 71 -5.35 -26.95 -15.43
CA SER A 71 -6.33 -26.38 -14.47
C SER A 71 -5.90 -26.60 -13.01
N LEU A 72 -5.48 -27.84 -12.69
CA LEU A 72 -4.97 -28.17 -11.36
C LEU A 72 -3.69 -27.41 -11.05
N GLY A 73 -2.75 -27.31 -12.00
CA GLY A 73 -1.52 -26.55 -11.80
C GLY A 73 -1.78 -25.07 -11.54
N THR A 74 -2.75 -24.45 -12.23
CA THR A 74 -3.15 -23.05 -12.00
C THR A 74 -3.76 -22.88 -10.60
N LEU A 75 -4.63 -23.80 -10.21
CA LEU A 75 -5.27 -23.77 -8.89
C LEU A 75 -4.25 -23.96 -7.77
N ASP A 76 -3.35 -24.94 -7.90
CA ASP A 76 -2.33 -25.25 -6.90
C ASP A 76 -1.33 -24.09 -6.74
N ALA A 77 -0.92 -23.45 -7.83
CA ALA A 77 -0.10 -22.24 -7.80
C ALA A 77 -0.82 -21.08 -7.08
N GLY A 78 -2.11 -20.91 -7.29
CA GLY A 78 -2.93 -19.91 -6.58
C GLY A 78 -3.01 -20.18 -5.08
N VAL A 79 -3.24 -21.45 -4.70
CA VAL A 79 -3.26 -21.87 -3.28
C VAL A 79 -1.91 -21.67 -2.63
N GLU A 80 -0.81 -22.04 -3.28
CA GLU A 80 0.55 -21.84 -2.78
C GLU A 80 0.87 -20.34 -2.57
N SER A 81 0.46 -19.49 -3.50
CA SER A 81 0.62 -18.03 -3.38
C SER A 81 -0.09 -17.48 -2.13
N ILE A 82 -1.36 -17.88 -1.92
CA ILE A 82 -2.14 -17.47 -0.74
C ILE A 82 -1.51 -18.01 0.55
N GLN A 83 -1.00 -19.24 0.55
CA GLN A 83 -0.33 -19.82 1.70
C GLN A 83 0.97 -19.11 2.05
N LYS A 84 1.76 -18.68 1.05
CA LYS A 84 2.95 -17.85 1.26
C LYS A 84 2.59 -16.50 1.87
N GLU A 85 1.55 -15.84 1.37
CA GLU A 85 1.05 -14.60 1.99
C GLU A 85 0.58 -14.81 3.43
N ALA A 86 -0.10 -15.91 3.72
CA ALA A 86 -0.55 -16.27 5.06
C ALA A 86 0.62 -16.55 6.00
N ALA A 87 1.73 -17.08 5.50
CA ALA A 87 2.95 -17.32 6.26
C ALA A 87 3.77 -16.05 6.56
N GLY A 88 3.36 -14.90 6.02
CA GLY A 88 4.01 -13.61 6.25
C GLY A 88 4.95 -13.16 5.12
N ASP A 89 4.99 -13.91 4.02
CA ASP A 89 5.61 -13.50 2.77
C ASP A 89 4.58 -12.70 1.95
N GLY A 90 5.02 -11.75 1.15
CA GLY A 90 4.09 -11.07 0.25
C GLY A 90 4.41 -9.62 0.00
N VAL A 91 3.46 -8.92 -0.61
CA VAL A 91 3.58 -7.51 -1.00
C VAL A 91 2.75 -6.63 -0.07
N ILE A 92 3.38 -5.61 0.48
CA ILE A 92 2.71 -4.55 1.23
C ILE A 92 2.56 -3.33 0.32
N ARG A 93 1.31 -2.90 0.10
CA ARG A 93 0.97 -1.79 -0.79
C ARG A 93 0.77 -0.53 0.04
N LEU A 94 1.65 0.44 -0.13
CA LEU A 94 1.65 1.68 0.64
C LEU A 94 1.32 2.89 -0.24
N GLY A 95 0.34 3.68 0.21
CA GLY A 95 0.10 5.02 -0.30
C GLY A 95 0.80 6.06 0.59
N LEU A 96 1.46 7.05 0.02
CA LEU A 96 2.27 8.04 0.75
C LEU A 96 2.02 9.44 0.23
N ILE A 97 1.88 10.41 1.11
CA ILE A 97 2.13 11.80 0.68
C ILE A 97 3.62 11.97 0.43
N ARG A 98 3.98 12.80 -0.56
CA ARG A 98 5.36 12.97 -1.02
C ARG A 98 6.38 13.22 0.11
N PRO A 99 6.14 14.11 1.08
CA PRO A 99 7.12 14.37 2.15
C PRO A 99 7.50 13.12 2.96
N LEU A 100 6.56 12.21 3.18
CA LEU A 100 6.80 10.96 3.92
C LEU A 100 7.50 9.88 3.09
N GLY A 101 7.38 9.98 1.75
CA GLY A 101 7.99 9.06 0.81
C GLY A 101 9.49 9.30 0.60
N MET A 102 10.04 10.44 1.01
CA MET A 102 11.45 10.75 0.81
C MET A 102 12.37 10.09 1.84
N GLU A 103 11.97 10.07 3.10
CA GLU A 103 12.83 9.56 4.18
C GLU A 103 12.08 8.65 5.17
N PHE A 104 10.96 9.13 5.72
CA PHE A 104 10.31 8.50 6.87
C PHE A 104 9.87 7.05 6.57
N VAL A 105 9.01 6.86 5.57
CA VAL A 105 8.47 5.52 5.24
C VAL A 105 9.53 4.60 4.63
N PRO A 106 10.41 5.04 3.70
CA PRO A 106 11.51 4.21 3.22
C PRO A 106 12.43 3.73 4.33
N ARG A 107 12.75 4.59 5.31
CA ARG A 107 13.56 4.21 6.46
C ARG A 107 12.88 3.16 7.33
N LEU A 108 11.57 3.33 7.62
CA LEU A 108 10.78 2.32 8.33
C LEU A 108 10.79 0.97 7.61
N ALA A 109 10.51 0.96 6.30
CA ALA A 109 10.51 -0.26 5.49
C ALA A 109 11.89 -0.92 5.45
N ALA A 110 12.95 -0.13 5.27
CA ALA A 110 14.32 -0.65 5.24
C ALA A 110 14.74 -1.30 6.57
N VAL A 111 14.38 -0.71 7.71
CA VAL A 111 14.66 -1.30 9.02
C VAL A 111 13.82 -2.56 9.25
N TYR A 112 12.54 -2.56 8.81
CA TYR A 112 11.68 -3.72 8.89
C TYR A 112 12.24 -4.92 8.11
N LEU A 113 12.76 -4.70 6.89
CA LEU A 113 13.33 -5.73 6.03
C LEU A 113 14.67 -6.31 6.56
N LYS A 114 15.38 -5.61 7.44
CA LYS A 114 16.61 -6.14 8.06
C LYS A 114 16.37 -7.34 8.98
N LYS A 115 15.15 -7.50 9.49
CA LYS A 115 14.81 -8.66 10.32
C LYS A 115 14.72 -9.91 9.44
N ALA A 116 15.36 -11.00 9.86
CA ALA A 116 15.44 -12.24 9.11
C ALA A 116 14.06 -12.82 8.72
N GLU A 117 13.08 -12.65 9.58
CA GLU A 117 11.69 -13.11 9.42
C GLU A 117 10.89 -12.31 8.37
N ASN A 118 11.42 -11.19 7.84
CA ASN A 118 10.76 -10.33 6.88
C ASN A 118 11.47 -10.30 5.51
N ARG A 119 12.43 -11.22 5.27
CA ARG A 119 13.26 -11.23 4.06
C ARG A 119 12.49 -11.40 2.75
N ASN A 120 11.34 -12.07 2.82
CA ASN A 120 10.50 -12.36 1.66
C ASN A 120 9.36 -11.33 1.50
N VAL A 121 9.37 -10.27 2.31
CA VAL A 121 8.41 -9.17 2.19
C VAL A 121 8.91 -8.19 1.14
N SER A 122 8.01 -7.75 0.28
CA SER A 122 8.24 -6.68 -0.68
C SER A 122 7.25 -5.53 -0.46
N PHE A 123 7.62 -4.35 -0.94
CA PHE A 123 6.80 -3.15 -0.82
C PHE A 123 6.51 -2.56 -2.19
N THR A 124 5.30 -2.04 -2.38
CA THR A 124 5.00 -1.07 -3.44
C THR A 124 4.66 0.26 -2.81
N PHE A 125 5.19 1.33 -3.40
CA PHE A 125 5.01 2.70 -2.91
C PHE A 125 4.34 3.53 -3.98
N HIS A 126 3.24 4.20 -3.63
CA HIS A 126 2.53 5.11 -4.51
C HIS A 126 2.39 6.46 -3.82
N THR A 127 2.62 7.54 -4.54
CA THR A 127 2.50 8.89 -4.01
C THR A 127 1.26 9.59 -4.55
N GLY A 128 0.63 10.42 -3.72
CA GLY A 128 -0.55 11.19 -4.08
C GLY A 128 -0.90 12.22 -3.03
N THR A 129 -1.96 12.98 -3.26
CA THR A 129 -2.56 13.85 -2.24
C THR A 129 -3.28 13.01 -1.19
N THR A 130 -3.49 13.55 0.01
CA THR A 130 -4.24 12.86 1.07
C THR A 130 -5.60 12.37 0.58
N GLY A 131 -6.36 13.19 -0.16
CA GLY A 131 -7.67 12.80 -0.68
C GLY A 131 -7.60 11.60 -1.64
N GLN A 132 -6.72 11.68 -2.66
CA GLN A 132 -6.52 10.59 -3.63
C GLN A 132 -6.10 9.28 -2.93
N LEU A 133 -5.19 9.36 -1.96
CA LEU A 133 -4.71 8.19 -1.22
C LEU A 133 -5.83 7.55 -0.37
N LEU A 134 -6.70 8.35 0.23
CA LEU A 134 -7.83 7.86 1.01
C LEU A 134 -8.91 7.23 0.12
N ASP A 135 -9.18 7.81 -1.06
CA ASP A 135 -10.10 7.22 -2.06
C ASP A 135 -9.56 5.88 -2.57
N ASP A 136 -8.27 5.81 -2.85
CA ASP A 136 -7.60 4.58 -3.29
C ASP A 136 -7.52 3.52 -2.17
N LEU A 137 -7.40 3.94 -0.90
CA LEU A 137 -7.52 3.06 0.26
C LEU A 137 -8.94 2.47 0.35
N ALA A 138 -9.99 3.29 0.19
CA ALA A 138 -11.37 2.82 0.13
C ALA A 138 -11.60 1.83 -1.01
N ALA A 139 -10.94 2.04 -2.16
CA ALA A 139 -10.95 1.14 -3.32
C ALA A 139 -10.04 -0.10 -3.15
N ARG A 140 -9.43 -0.31 -1.98
CA ARG A 140 -8.55 -1.45 -1.65
C ARG A 140 -7.31 -1.57 -2.54
N LYS A 141 -6.82 -0.46 -3.09
CA LYS A 141 -5.57 -0.44 -3.86
C LYS A 141 -4.34 -0.50 -2.94
N TYR A 142 -4.48 -0.01 -1.69
CA TYR A 142 -3.43 0.01 -0.67
C TYR A 142 -3.87 -0.75 0.58
N ASP A 143 -2.90 -1.31 1.29
CA ASP A 143 -3.12 -1.94 2.59
C ASP A 143 -3.19 -0.88 3.69
N MET A 144 -2.39 0.18 3.57
CA MET A 144 -2.39 1.36 4.42
C MET A 144 -1.82 2.58 3.71
N VAL A 145 -2.14 3.75 4.20
CA VAL A 145 -1.60 5.01 3.68
C VAL A 145 -0.96 5.84 4.79
N PHE A 146 0.09 6.59 4.44
CA PHE A 146 0.74 7.56 5.32
C PHE A 146 0.43 8.95 4.78
N CYS A 147 -0.37 9.71 5.53
CA CYS A 147 -0.90 10.99 5.04
C CYS A 147 -1.15 11.98 6.18
N SER A 148 -1.68 13.15 5.86
CA SER A 148 -2.22 14.09 6.83
C SER A 148 -3.49 13.51 7.47
N ARG A 149 -4.02 14.17 8.51
CA ARG A 149 -5.22 13.72 9.23
C ARG A 149 -6.39 13.48 8.25
N PRO A 150 -6.96 12.26 8.20
CA PRO A 150 -8.12 12.00 7.38
C PRO A 150 -9.38 12.64 7.97
N PRO A 151 -10.37 12.99 7.14
CA PRO A 151 -11.69 13.40 7.61
C PRO A 151 -12.35 12.29 8.44
N GLU A 152 -12.91 12.63 9.57
CA GLU A 152 -13.60 11.68 10.48
C GLU A 152 -14.79 10.98 9.79
N THR A 153 -15.41 11.67 8.84
CA THR A 153 -16.55 11.15 8.07
C THR A 153 -16.24 9.90 7.24
N MET A 154 -14.97 9.63 6.92
CA MET A 154 -14.57 8.43 6.17
C MET A 154 -14.51 7.17 7.03
N GLY A 155 -14.48 7.27 8.36
CA GLY A 155 -14.51 6.15 9.29
C GLY A 155 -13.28 5.24 9.23
N PHE A 156 -12.13 5.74 8.77
CA PHE A 156 -10.87 5.02 8.79
C PHE A 156 -10.23 5.02 10.17
N SER A 157 -9.45 4.00 10.46
CA SER A 157 -8.55 4.01 11.62
C SER A 157 -7.31 4.83 11.27
N ALA A 158 -7.03 5.87 12.04
CA ALA A 158 -5.90 6.76 11.85
C ALA A 158 -5.11 6.89 13.16
N VAL A 159 -3.82 6.57 13.11
CA VAL A 159 -2.93 6.68 14.27
C VAL A 159 -1.78 7.63 13.92
N PRO A 160 -1.47 8.65 14.76
CA PRO A 160 -0.34 9.52 14.52
C PRO A 160 0.97 8.74 14.62
N VAL A 161 1.87 8.96 13.64
CA VAL A 161 3.15 8.26 13.52
C VAL A 161 4.34 9.20 13.40
N GLY A 162 4.12 10.49 13.43
CA GLY A 162 5.19 11.48 13.38
C GLY A 162 4.65 12.88 13.42
N ARG A 163 5.56 13.81 13.73
CA ARG A 163 5.32 15.24 13.74
C ARG A 163 6.32 15.91 12.81
N GLN A 164 5.90 16.96 12.15
CA GLN A 164 6.77 17.82 11.35
C GLN A 164 6.62 19.26 11.80
N ASP A 165 7.75 19.91 12.04
CA ASP A 165 7.77 21.33 12.43
C ASP A 165 7.36 22.19 11.23
N LEU A 166 6.56 23.20 11.48
CA LEU A 166 6.25 24.25 10.52
C LEU A 166 7.22 25.43 10.77
N VAL A 167 7.63 26.04 9.67
CA VAL A 167 8.57 27.17 9.68
C VAL A 167 8.07 28.26 8.75
N VAL A 168 8.45 29.49 9.00
CA VAL A 168 8.36 30.56 8.01
C VAL A 168 9.67 30.55 7.21
N ILE A 169 9.56 30.65 5.89
CA ILE A 169 10.69 30.87 5.00
C ILE A 169 10.57 32.23 4.31
N ALA A 170 11.70 32.92 4.21
CA ALA A 170 11.80 34.20 3.53
C ALA A 170 13.06 34.24 2.65
N PRO A 171 13.12 35.02 1.56
CA PRO A 171 14.35 35.22 0.83
C PRO A 171 15.49 35.70 1.76
N SER A 172 16.74 35.32 1.50
CA SER A 172 17.87 35.68 2.37
C SER A 172 18.07 37.18 2.55
N GLY A 173 17.64 37.98 1.58
CA GLY A 173 17.67 39.47 1.67
C GLY A 173 16.40 40.11 2.22
N HIS A 174 15.46 39.33 2.74
CA HIS A 174 14.19 39.85 3.25
C HIS A 174 14.35 40.49 4.64
N PRO A 175 13.58 41.56 5.01
CA PRO A 175 13.66 42.20 6.32
C PRO A 175 13.49 41.27 7.53
N LEU A 176 12.80 40.13 7.36
CA LEU A 176 12.69 39.11 8.41
C LEU A 176 13.93 38.21 8.52
N ALA A 177 14.83 38.21 7.54
CA ALA A 177 15.96 37.28 7.51
C ALA A 177 17.00 37.50 8.63
N ASP A 178 17.04 38.69 9.22
CA ASP A 178 17.90 39.01 10.38
C ASP A 178 17.40 38.38 11.69
N ARG A 179 16.23 37.73 11.68
CA ARG A 179 15.63 37.09 12.85
C ARG A 179 15.84 35.56 12.78
N ASP A 180 15.82 34.91 13.94
CA ASP A 180 15.81 33.44 14.03
C ASP A 180 14.40 32.89 14.23
N SER A 181 13.47 33.75 14.66
CA SER A 181 12.07 33.37 14.91
C SER A 181 11.13 34.55 14.72
N VAL A 182 9.92 34.27 14.32
CA VAL A 182 8.83 35.23 14.09
C VAL A 182 7.52 34.72 14.67
N THR A 183 6.59 35.66 14.94
CA THR A 183 5.17 35.29 15.09
C THR A 183 4.49 35.31 13.74
N LEU A 184 3.31 34.70 13.61
CA LEU A 184 2.54 34.80 12.35
C LEU A 184 2.06 36.22 12.08
N GLU A 185 1.81 37.02 13.13
CA GLU A 185 1.47 38.44 13.00
C GLU A 185 2.60 39.24 12.31
N ASP A 186 3.89 38.93 12.62
CA ASP A 186 5.02 39.58 11.98
C ASP A 186 5.04 39.36 10.44
N THR A 187 4.35 38.32 9.97
CA THR A 187 4.34 37.93 8.55
C THR A 187 3.22 38.59 7.74
N LEU A 188 2.17 39.10 8.41
CA LEU A 188 0.97 39.67 7.77
C LEU A 188 1.23 40.93 6.90
N GLY A 189 2.34 41.62 7.14
CA GLY A 189 2.72 42.79 6.35
C GLY A 189 3.39 42.47 4.99
N TYR A 190 3.54 41.17 4.67
CA TYR A 190 4.25 40.71 3.48
C TYR A 190 3.35 39.80 2.63
N LYS A 191 3.69 39.71 1.33
CA LYS A 191 3.02 38.79 0.41
C LYS A 191 3.45 37.35 0.67
N HIS A 192 2.48 36.44 0.65
CA HIS A 192 2.72 35.02 0.87
C HIS A 192 2.63 34.22 -0.42
N VAL A 193 3.59 33.33 -0.64
CA VAL A 193 3.41 32.17 -1.51
C VAL A 193 2.66 31.13 -0.70
N TYR A 194 1.53 30.67 -1.22
CA TYR A 194 0.55 29.94 -0.41
C TYR A 194 0.21 28.58 -1.01
N PHE A 195 -0.36 27.70 -0.20
CA PHE A 195 -0.86 26.42 -0.70
C PHE A 195 -2.17 26.60 -1.45
N SER A 196 -2.33 25.93 -2.59
CA SER A 196 -3.58 25.90 -3.34
C SER A 196 -4.68 25.13 -2.61
N LYS A 197 -5.94 25.42 -2.96
CA LYS A 197 -7.10 24.70 -2.45
C LYS A 197 -7.01 23.23 -2.88
N GLY A 198 -7.15 22.31 -1.92
CA GLY A 198 -6.98 20.87 -2.15
C GLY A 198 -5.65 20.31 -1.64
N SER A 199 -4.66 21.14 -1.37
CA SER A 199 -3.48 20.71 -0.62
C SER A 199 -3.87 20.41 0.84
N GLY A 200 -3.38 19.31 1.39
CA GLY A 200 -3.56 18.99 2.82
C GLY A 200 -2.93 20.01 3.77
N MET A 201 -2.00 20.84 3.26
CA MET A 201 -1.37 21.93 4.01
C MET A 201 -2.23 23.21 4.02
N ARG A 202 -3.09 23.41 3.02
CA ARG A 202 -3.90 24.61 2.92
C ARG A 202 -4.76 24.83 4.16
N SER A 203 -5.54 23.82 4.53
CA SER A 203 -6.42 23.90 5.71
C SER A 203 -5.65 24.16 7.01
N LEU A 204 -4.45 23.55 7.14
CA LEU A 204 -3.62 23.73 8.31
C LEU A 204 -3.08 25.16 8.43
N VAL A 205 -2.59 25.73 7.33
CA VAL A 205 -2.07 27.09 7.31
C VAL A 205 -3.22 28.12 7.45
N ASP A 206 -4.38 27.87 6.84
CA ASP A 206 -5.57 28.69 7.03
C ASP A 206 -5.98 28.74 8.52
N GLU A 207 -6.06 27.58 9.21
CA GLU A 207 -6.36 27.48 10.64
C GLU A 207 -5.39 28.32 11.50
N MET A 208 -4.10 28.30 11.14
CA MET A 208 -3.07 29.09 11.86
C MET A 208 -3.35 30.60 11.77
N PHE A 209 -3.78 31.11 10.61
CA PHE A 209 -4.09 32.52 10.40
C PHE A 209 -5.50 32.90 10.89
N GLU A 210 -6.48 31.99 10.79
CA GLU A 210 -7.83 32.20 11.35
C GLU A 210 -7.78 32.45 12.84
N GLY A 211 -6.89 31.77 13.57
CA GLY A 211 -6.64 32.03 15.00
C GLY A 211 -6.20 33.47 15.33
N LEU A 212 -5.69 34.20 14.31
CA LEU A 212 -5.33 35.62 14.46
C LEU A 212 -6.43 36.58 14.02
N GLY A 213 -7.55 36.09 13.47
CA GLY A 213 -8.61 36.90 12.87
C GLY A 213 -8.19 37.68 11.65
N LYS A 214 -7.10 37.33 10.99
CA LYS A 214 -6.53 38.02 9.82
C LYS A 214 -6.03 36.98 8.79
N ALA A 215 -6.17 37.30 7.51
CA ALA A 215 -5.64 36.51 6.41
C ALA A 215 -4.43 37.22 5.77
N PRO A 216 -3.38 36.49 5.35
CA PRO A 216 -2.25 37.06 4.65
C PRO A 216 -2.62 37.47 3.21
N GLU A 217 -1.91 38.45 2.66
CA GLU A 217 -1.99 38.77 1.22
C GLU A 217 -1.31 37.66 0.41
N ILE A 218 -2.03 36.99 -0.48
CA ILE A 218 -1.52 35.88 -1.29
C ILE A 218 -0.94 36.44 -2.60
N ALA A 219 0.37 36.20 -2.85
CA ALA A 219 1.04 36.54 -4.10
C ALA A 219 0.77 35.50 -5.19
N CYS A 220 0.88 34.22 -4.86
CA CYS A 220 0.59 33.09 -5.75
C CYS A 220 0.33 31.81 -4.92
N GLU A 221 -0.26 30.80 -5.59
CA GLU A 221 -0.60 29.52 -4.97
C GLU A 221 0.00 28.36 -5.74
N THR A 222 0.41 27.29 -5.03
CA THR A 222 0.85 26.02 -5.60
C THR A 222 0.58 24.88 -4.62
N GLU A 223 0.62 23.63 -5.08
CA GLU A 223 0.30 22.44 -4.27
C GLU A 223 1.49 21.89 -3.49
N GLU A 224 2.70 22.14 -3.97
CA GLU A 224 3.91 21.42 -3.54
C GLU A 224 4.81 22.28 -2.65
N ASP A 225 5.18 21.74 -1.50
CA ASP A 225 6.05 22.38 -0.50
C ASP A 225 7.37 22.87 -1.12
N GLU A 226 7.99 22.04 -1.98
CA GLU A 226 9.28 22.36 -2.62
C GLU A 226 9.18 23.48 -3.66
N VAL A 227 8.04 23.52 -4.39
CA VAL A 227 7.77 24.59 -5.36
C VAL A 227 7.57 25.91 -4.64
N ILE A 228 6.85 25.91 -3.50
CA ILE A 228 6.72 27.09 -2.63
C ILE A 228 8.11 27.59 -2.22
N ALA A 229 8.97 26.69 -1.74
CA ALA A 229 10.31 27.06 -1.30
C ALA A 229 11.15 27.67 -2.44
N GLY A 230 11.04 27.14 -3.66
CA GLY A 230 11.69 27.68 -4.86
C GLY A 230 11.18 29.08 -5.23
N LEU A 231 9.85 29.29 -5.17
CA LEU A 231 9.24 30.60 -5.42
C LEU A 231 9.66 31.65 -4.38
N VAL A 232 9.74 31.25 -3.11
CA VAL A 232 10.27 32.14 -2.05
C VAL A 232 11.74 32.49 -2.30
N ALA A 233 12.58 31.52 -2.63
CA ALA A 233 13.99 31.76 -2.99
C ALA A 233 14.11 32.74 -4.19
N ALA A 234 13.18 32.69 -5.12
CA ALA A 234 13.08 33.61 -6.27
C ALA A 234 12.47 34.98 -5.94
N GLY A 235 12.09 35.24 -4.68
CA GLY A 235 11.61 36.56 -4.23
C GLY A 235 10.13 36.82 -4.43
N PHE A 236 9.28 35.83 -4.67
CA PHE A 236 7.82 36.00 -4.87
C PHE A 236 7.08 36.40 -3.57
N GLY A 237 7.70 36.20 -2.42
CA GLY A 237 7.13 36.50 -1.12
C GLY A 237 7.77 35.63 -0.04
N ILE A 238 7.05 35.47 1.09
CA ILE A 238 7.42 34.57 2.17
C ILE A 238 6.40 33.41 2.23
N ALA A 239 6.67 32.37 3.01
CA ALA A 239 5.71 31.27 3.16
C ALA A 239 5.79 30.59 4.52
N VAL A 240 4.68 29.98 4.93
CA VAL A 240 4.65 28.97 6.00
C VAL A 240 4.71 27.60 5.34
N VAL A 241 5.75 26.83 5.65
CA VAL A 241 5.96 25.50 5.04
C VAL A 241 6.43 24.50 6.10
N PRO A 242 6.29 23.20 5.87
CA PRO A 242 6.99 22.21 6.68
C PRO A 242 8.51 22.37 6.56
N TYR A 243 9.21 22.11 7.65
CA TYR A 243 10.67 22.07 7.59
C TYR A 243 11.10 20.86 6.72
N MET A 244 11.95 21.12 5.73
CA MET A 244 12.50 20.14 4.79
C MET A 244 14.00 20.38 4.61
N ASP A 245 14.79 19.32 4.45
CA ASP A 245 16.24 19.45 4.25
C ASP A 245 16.63 20.20 2.98
N ILE A 246 15.77 20.25 1.97
CA ILE A 246 16.01 21.03 0.76
C ILE A 246 16.13 22.52 1.04
N LEU A 247 15.51 23.04 2.11
CA LEU A 247 15.59 24.44 2.51
C LEU A 247 17.03 24.88 2.79
N LYS A 248 17.91 23.95 3.23
CA LYS A 248 19.34 24.22 3.45
C LYS A 248 20.12 24.52 2.17
N ARG A 249 19.55 24.18 1.00
CA ARG A 249 20.20 24.31 -0.31
C ARG A 249 19.66 25.47 -1.14
N LEU A 250 18.56 26.07 -0.70
CA LEU A 250 17.91 27.20 -1.34
C LEU A 250 18.35 28.51 -0.70
N ASP A 251 18.26 29.60 -1.45
CA ASP A 251 18.59 30.95 -0.95
C ASP A 251 17.41 31.52 -0.14
N VAL A 252 17.13 30.84 0.99
CA VAL A 252 16.08 31.22 1.93
C VAL A 252 16.60 31.21 3.37
N LYS A 253 16.08 32.10 4.18
CA LYS A 253 16.20 32.07 5.64
C LYS A 253 15.04 31.28 6.20
N VAL A 254 15.35 30.32 7.05
CA VAL A 254 14.35 29.53 7.81
C VAL A 254 14.17 30.17 9.17
N LEU A 255 12.92 30.46 9.55
CA LEU A 255 12.53 31.16 10.78
C LEU A 255 11.58 30.25 11.57
N SER A 256 11.88 30.03 12.84
CA SER A 256 10.99 29.29 13.72
C SER A 256 9.73 30.11 14.03
N ILE A 257 8.57 29.45 14.12
CA ILE A 257 7.31 30.10 14.49
C ILE A 257 7.17 30.11 16.00
N LYS A 258 7.08 31.32 16.60
CA LYS A 258 6.80 31.47 18.02
C LYS A 258 5.33 31.15 18.29
N HIS A 259 5.08 30.44 19.40
CA HIS A 259 3.72 30.11 19.85
C HIS A 259 2.89 29.35 18.79
N GLN A 260 3.51 28.35 18.15
CA GLN A 260 2.78 27.50 17.23
C GLN A 260 1.67 26.74 17.95
N LEU A 261 0.43 27.02 17.59
CA LEU A 261 -0.77 26.42 18.21
C LEU A 261 -1.22 25.13 17.54
N VAL A 262 -0.74 24.89 16.33
CA VAL A 262 -1.19 23.76 15.49
C VAL A 262 0.02 22.89 15.13
N ASP A 263 -0.08 21.61 15.43
CA ASP A 263 0.93 20.62 15.11
C ASP A 263 0.60 19.91 13.79
N ARG A 264 1.58 19.83 12.90
CA ARG A 264 1.45 18.96 11.73
C ARG A 264 1.79 17.52 12.13
N LEU A 265 0.75 16.71 12.29
CA LEU A 265 0.89 15.28 12.54
C LEU A 265 0.74 14.49 11.25
N TYR A 266 1.51 13.46 11.13
CA TYR A 266 1.37 12.42 10.13
C TYR A 266 0.69 11.21 10.72
N TYR A 267 -0.11 10.55 9.91
CA TYR A 267 -0.90 9.41 10.32
C TYR A 267 -0.60 8.21 9.44
N VAL A 268 -0.56 7.03 10.05
CA VAL A 268 -0.81 5.79 9.34
C VAL A 268 -2.31 5.53 9.39
N VAL A 269 -2.90 5.31 8.22
CA VAL A 269 -4.35 5.14 8.05
C VAL A 269 -4.64 3.82 7.35
N HIS A 270 -5.61 3.07 7.86
CA HIS A 270 -6.12 1.86 7.24
C HIS A 270 -7.64 1.74 7.43
N ASP A 271 -8.30 0.94 6.60
CA ASP A 271 -9.72 0.65 6.74
C ASP A 271 -9.91 -0.54 7.68
N SER A 272 -10.29 -0.28 8.94
CA SER A 272 -10.53 -1.32 9.94
C SER A 272 -11.73 -2.22 9.66
N ARG A 273 -12.58 -1.86 8.68
CA ARG A 273 -13.74 -2.65 8.27
C ARG A 273 -13.37 -3.73 7.25
N THR A 274 -12.16 -3.70 6.72
CA THR A 274 -11.69 -4.62 5.71
C THR A 274 -10.62 -5.57 6.26
N TYR A 275 -10.56 -6.78 5.70
CA TYR A 275 -9.49 -7.70 6.03
C TYR A 275 -8.15 -7.19 5.51
N MET A 276 -7.18 -7.08 6.40
CA MET A 276 -5.80 -6.77 6.09
C MET A 276 -4.98 -8.07 6.10
N SER A 277 -4.13 -8.27 5.10
CA SER A 277 -3.29 -9.48 5.01
C SER A 277 -2.38 -9.63 6.24
N PRO A 278 -1.96 -10.84 6.59
CA PRO A 278 -1.07 -11.06 7.74
C PRO A 278 0.23 -10.27 7.64
N VAL A 279 0.83 -10.18 6.45
CA VAL A 279 2.06 -9.41 6.22
C VAL A 279 1.85 -7.91 6.44
N ALA A 280 0.75 -7.34 5.93
CA ALA A 280 0.41 -5.94 6.15
C ALA A 280 0.07 -5.65 7.62
N THR A 281 -0.67 -6.56 8.29
CA THR A 281 -0.98 -6.47 9.71
C THR A 281 0.30 -6.47 10.56
N LYS A 282 1.27 -7.33 10.24
CA LYS A 282 2.56 -7.38 10.94
C LYS A 282 3.35 -6.08 10.77
N PHE A 283 3.38 -5.53 9.56
CA PHE A 283 4.04 -4.25 9.28
C PHE A 283 3.32 -3.09 10.00
N HIS A 284 1.98 -3.04 9.97
CA HIS A 284 1.20 -2.03 10.70
C HIS A 284 1.54 -2.02 12.19
N LYS A 285 1.56 -3.20 12.84
CA LYS A 285 1.97 -3.33 14.25
C LYS A 285 3.40 -2.83 14.48
N TYR A 286 4.31 -3.13 13.56
CA TYR A 286 5.69 -2.63 13.62
C TYR A 286 5.74 -1.11 13.55
N VAL A 287 5.00 -0.48 12.64
CA VAL A 287 4.92 0.99 12.53
C VAL A 287 4.46 1.61 13.84
N LEU A 288 3.40 1.05 14.47
CA LEU A 288 2.88 1.55 15.74
C LEU A 288 3.85 1.38 16.91
N SER A 289 4.71 0.36 16.88
CA SER A 289 5.70 0.10 17.94
C SER A 289 7.02 0.86 17.76
N SER A 290 7.22 1.49 16.60
CA SER A 290 8.46 2.20 16.25
C SER A 290 8.37 3.73 16.48
N ASN A 291 7.24 4.18 17.03
CA ASN A 291 6.91 5.56 17.38
C ASN A 291 7.26 5.88 18.83
#